data_baa9d25894a8d835e1037ad76195a75a
#
_entry.id   baa9d25894a8d835e1037ad76195a75a
#
_cell.length_a   1.000
_cell.length_b   1.000
_cell.length_c   1.000
_cell.angle_alpha   90.00
_cell.angle_beta   90.00
_cell.angle_gamma   90.00
#
_symmetry.space_group_name_H-M   'P 1'
#
loop_
_entity.id
_entity.type
_entity.pdbx_description
1 polymer ?
#
loop_
_entity_poly.entity_id
_entity_poly.type
_entity_poly.pdbx_seq_one_letter_code
_entity_poly.pdbx_strand_id
1 'polypeptide(L)'
;MIRALAVTVSNRAAAGIYEDRSGPVLVELLRTAGCDVVDGPLVIPDGEAVEQVLRDSVTAGYDVAVTTGGTGLTPGDMTPEMTRRVLDREIPGIAESLRAAGAAAGVPSAILSRGLAGIASRTLVVNLPGSSGGVRDGMNVLRPILVHAVDQIRGGDHVRADAAQAKSPPTSQETGADTDTDQTVDIT
;
A
#
# COMPACT_ATOMS: atom_id res chain seq x y z
N MET A 1 9.04 -13.92 -2.80
CA MET A 1 7.89 -14.43 -2.03
C MET A 1 7.52 -13.41 -0.97
N ILE A 2 6.26 -12.96 -0.93
CA ILE A 2 5.70 -12.01 0.05
C ILE A 2 4.71 -12.76 0.93
N ARG A 3 4.92 -12.72 2.26
CA ARG A 3 4.01 -13.31 3.25
C ARG A 3 3.19 -12.20 3.91
N ALA A 4 1.87 -12.34 3.90
CA ALA A 4 0.94 -11.40 4.50
C ALA A 4 0.08 -12.04 5.59
N LEU A 5 -0.24 -11.28 6.63
CA LEU A 5 -1.24 -11.62 7.64
C LEU A 5 -2.44 -10.69 7.51
N ALA A 6 -3.64 -11.27 7.40
CA ALA A 6 -4.91 -10.57 7.48
C ALA A 6 -5.51 -10.71 8.89
N VAL A 7 -5.87 -9.58 9.51
CA VAL A 7 -6.42 -9.54 10.87
C VAL A 7 -7.74 -8.79 10.87
N THR A 8 -8.80 -9.40 11.39
CA THR A 8 -10.08 -8.74 11.62
C THR A 8 -10.19 -8.33 13.07
N VAL A 9 -10.29 -7.04 13.32
CA VAL A 9 -10.46 -6.46 14.66
C VAL A 9 -11.93 -6.17 14.89
N SER A 10 -12.57 -6.98 15.69
CA SER A 10 -14.00 -6.84 16.02
C SER A 10 -14.36 -7.55 17.32
N ASN A 11 -14.74 -6.80 18.34
CA ASN A 11 -15.20 -7.37 19.60
C ASN A 11 -16.41 -8.32 19.42
N ARG A 12 -17.32 -7.97 18.52
CA ARG A 12 -18.53 -8.79 18.25
C ARG A 12 -18.21 -10.06 17.48
N ALA A 13 -17.33 -9.97 16.50
CA ALA A 13 -16.93 -11.15 15.71
C ALA A 13 -16.07 -12.11 16.58
N ALA A 14 -15.14 -11.56 17.39
CA ALA A 14 -14.34 -12.36 18.31
C ALA A 14 -15.17 -13.08 19.38
N ALA A 15 -16.29 -12.48 19.79
CA ALA A 15 -17.26 -13.09 20.71
C ALA A 15 -18.27 -14.05 20.01
N GLY A 16 -18.16 -14.27 18.68
CA GLY A 16 -19.08 -15.11 17.94
C GLY A 16 -20.50 -14.56 17.75
N ILE A 17 -20.72 -13.26 18.08
CA ILE A 17 -22.03 -12.59 17.96
C ILE A 17 -22.29 -12.17 16.51
N TYR A 18 -21.25 -11.96 15.73
CA TYR A 18 -21.31 -11.43 14.39
C TYR A 18 -20.35 -12.19 13.46
N GLU A 19 -20.78 -12.45 12.23
CA GLU A 19 -19.93 -13.10 11.23
C GLU A 19 -18.92 -12.08 10.66
N ASP A 20 -17.65 -12.48 10.58
CA ASP A 20 -16.64 -11.67 9.91
C ASP A 20 -16.86 -11.68 8.40
N ARG A 21 -17.18 -10.51 7.84
CA ARG A 21 -17.37 -10.29 6.41
C ARG A 21 -16.23 -9.55 5.74
N SER A 22 -15.40 -8.88 6.50
CA SER A 22 -14.29 -8.06 6.00
C SER A 22 -13.01 -8.87 5.82
N GLY A 23 -12.71 -9.76 6.75
CA GLY A 23 -11.51 -10.57 6.73
C GLY A 23 -11.35 -11.48 5.51
N PRO A 24 -12.38 -12.28 5.12
CA PRO A 24 -12.31 -13.08 3.89
C PRO A 24 -12.06 -12.24 2.64
N VAL A 25 -12.68 -11.05 2.55
CA VAL A 25 -12.45 -10.09 1.46
C VAL A 25 -11.00 -9.60 1.46
N LEU A 26 -10.45 -9.27 2.63
CA LEU A 26 -9.07 -8.82 2.78
C LEU A 26 -8.07 -9.90 2.33
N VAL A 27 -8.27 -11.16 2.75
CA VAL A 27 -7.42 -12.30 2.35
C VAL A 27 -7.38 -12.44 0.82
N GLU A 28 -8.53 -12.41 0.17
CA GLU A 28 -8.61 -12.53 -1.29
C GLU A 28 -7.91 -11.37 -2.01
N LEU A 29 -8.10 -10.14 -1.51
CA LEU A 29 -7.50 -8.96 -2.10
C LEU A 29 -5.97 -8.90 -1.89
N LEU A 30 -5.45 -9.41 -0.77
CA LEU A 30 -4.01 -9.52 -0.54
C LEU A 30 -3.37 -10.53 -1.52
N ARG A 31 -4.02 -11.66 -1.79
CA ARG A 31 -3.56 -12.63 -2.80
C ARG A 31 -3.47 -11.98 -4.18
N THR A 32 -4.51 -11.25 -4.58
CA THR A 32 -4.53 -10.56 -5.88
C THR A 32 -3.59 -9.35 -5.95
N ALA A 33 -3.12 -8.85 -4.80
CA ALA A 33 -2.16 -7.76 -4.71
C ALA A 33 -0.69 -8.22 -4.80
N GLY A 34 -0.43 -9.52 -4.99
CA GLY A 34 0.91 -10.07 -5.16
C GLY A 34 1.51 -10.66 -3.89
N CYS A 35 0.69 -10.94 -2.85
CA CYS A 35 1.15 -11.72 -1.71
C CYS A 35 1.08 -13.22 -2.04
N ASP A 36 2.23 -13.90 -1.97
CA ASP A 36 2.34 -15.32 -2.32
C ASP A 36 1.70 -16.22 -1.26
N VAL A 37 1.80 -15.83 0.01
CA VAL A 37 1.22 -16.52 1.15
C VAL A 37 0.40 -15.52 1.95
N VAL A 38 -0.87 -15.82 2.18
CA VAL A 38 -1.77 -15.00 3.00
C VAL A 38 -2.38 -15.87 4.08
N ASP A 39 -1.96 -15.62 5.32
CA ASP A 39 -2.51 -16.25 6.51
C ASP A 39 -3.67 -15.41 7.07
N GLY A 40 -4.65 -16.05 7.69
CA GLY A 40 -5.86 -15.42 8.24
C GLY A 40 -7.12 -15.69 7.40
N PRO A 41 -8.23 -14.97 7.63
CA PRO A 41 -8.33 -13.87 8.59
C PRO A 41 -8.24 -14.36 10.04
N LEU A 42 -7.40 -13.72 10.85
CA LEU A 42 -7.38 -13.90 12.29
C LEU A 42 -8.35 -12.92 12.93
N VAL A 43 -9.41 -13.42 13.55
CA VAL A 43 -10.43 -12.57 14.19
C VAL A 43 -10.07 -12.37 15.67
N ILE A 44 -9.88 -11.12 16.07
CA ILE A 44 -9.48 -10.75 17.43
C ILE A 44 -10.34 -9.60 17.98
N PRO A 45 -10.45 -9.46 19.32
CA PRO A 45 -11.01 -8.26 19.93
C PRO A 45 -10.08 -7.07 19.73
N ASP A 46 -10.64 -5.86 19.83
CA ASP A 46 -9.85 -4.62 19.83
C ASP A 46 -9.10 -4.43 21.16
N GLY A 47 -8.10 -3.56 21.16
CA GLY A 47 -7.24 -3.27 22.31
C GLY A 47 -5.93 -4.06 22.27
N GLU A 48 -5.44 -4.53 23.43
CA GLU A 48 -4.12 -5.15 23.58
C GLU A 48 -3.88 -6.36 22.66
N ALA A 49 -4.94 -7.08 22.27
CA ALA A 49 -4.83 -8.19 21.33
C ALA A 49 -4.28 -7.74 19.97
N VAL A 50 -4.57 -6.51 19.54
CA VAL A 50 -4.04 -5.93 18.29
C VAL A 50 -2.53 -5.74 18.39
N GLU A 51 -2.05 -5.14 19.48
CA GLU A 51 -0.61 -4.97 19.71
C GLU A 51 0.11 -6.31 19.71
N GLN A 52 -0.43 -7.30 20.45
CA GLN A 52 0.18 -8.63 20.55
C GLN A 52 0.28 -9.30 19.17
N VAL A 53 -0.80 -9.36 18.40
CA VAL A 53 -0.82 -9.99 17.06
C VAL A 53 0.14 -9.30 16.10
N LEU A 54 0.22 -7.97 16.14
CA LEU A 54 1.15 -7.23 15.29
C LEU A 54 2.62 -7.51 15.69
N ARG A 55 2.95 -7.58 16.98
CA ARG A 55 4.30 -7.97 17.44
C ARG A 55 4.65 -9.39 17.04
N ASP A 56 3.69 -10.30 17.16
CA ASP A 56 3.88 -11.70 16.76
C ASP A 56 4.08 -11.81 15.24
N SER A 57 3.37 -11.04 14.45
CA SER A 57 3.53 -11.00 12.99
C SER A 57 4.93 -10.51 12.58
N VAL A 58 5.45 -9.48 13.26
CA VAL A 58 6.81 -8.98 13.05
C VAL A 58 7.84 -10.05 13.41
N THR A 59 7.68 -10.71 14.55
CA THR A 59 8.58 -11.77 15.02
C THR A 59 8.56 -13.00 14.11
N ALA A 60 7.37 -13.35 13.57
CA ALA A 60 7.21 -14.46 12.64
C ALA A 60 7.71 -14.14 11.22
N GLY A 61 8.17 -12.90 10.97
CA GLY A 61 8.74 -12.47 9.69
C GLY A 61 7.73 -12.31 8.57
N TYR A 62 6.51 -11.85 8.89
CA TYR A 62 5.59 -11.39 7.85
C TYR A 62 6.12 -10.12 7.18
N ASP A 63 5.98 -10.03 5.86
CA ASP A 63 6.33 -8.82 5.11
C ASP A 63 5.25 -7.74 5.23
N VAL A 64 4.00 -8.20 5.38
CA VAL A 64 2.82 -7.33 5.43
C VAL A 64 1.87 -7.83 6.51
N ALA A 65 1.39 -6.95 7.36
CA ALA A 65 0.30 -7.19 8.30
C ALA A 65 -0.80 -6.14 8.08
N VAL A 66 -1.99 -6.58 7.68
CA VAL A 66 -3.12 -5.67 7.43
C VAL A 66 -4.24 -5.99 8.40
N THR A 67 -4.66 -4.98 9.16
CA THR A 67 -5.83 -5.08 10.02
C THR A 67 -7.04 -4.43 9.38
N THR A 68 -8.24 -4.94 9.65
CA THR A 68 -9.52 -4.32 9.29
C THR A 68 -10.40 -4.18 10.52
N GLY A 69 -10.86 -2.98 10.80
CA GLY A 69 -11.70 -2.64 11.96
C GLY A 69 -10.99 -1.88 13.07
N GLY A 70 -11.74 -1.42 14.05
CA GLY A 70 -11.26 -0.70 15.23
C GLY A 70 -10.61 0.67 14.96
N THR A 71 -10.90 1.28 13.80
CA THR A 71 -10.26 2.55 13.37
C THR A 71 -11.17 3.78 13.52
N GLY A 72 -12.36 3.63 14.10
CA GLY A 72 -13.35 4.69 14.23
C GLY A 72 -13.15 5.60 15.44
N LEU A 73 -14.25 6.23 15.86
CA LEU A 73 -14.26 7.23 16.93
C LEU A 73 -14.90 6.73 18.23
N THR A 74 -15.34 5.47 18.27
CA THR A 74 -15.94 4.94 19.50
C THR A 74 -14.86 4.72 20.57
N PRO A 75 -15.20 4.79 21.87
CA PRO A 75 -14.21 4.56 22.93
C PRO A 75 -13.54 3.19 22.89
N GLY A 76 -14.16 2.22 22.23
CA GLY A 76 -13.61 0.87 22.06
C GLY A 76 -12.75 0.68 20.81
N ASP A 77 -12.66 1.68 19.94
CA ASP A 77 -11.81 1.64 18.75
C ASP A 77 -10.39 2.06 19.13
N MET A 78 -9.52 1.09 19.36
CA MET A 78 -8.14 1.28 19.85
C MET A 78 -7.07 0.78 18.88
N THR A 79 -7.47 0.25 17.73
CA THR A 79 -6.53 -0.33 16.74
C THR A 79 -5.39 0.63 16.37
N PRO A 80 -5.61 1.94 16.12
CA PRO A 80 -4.52 2.86 15.78
C PRO A 80 -3.53 3.06 16.94
N GLU A 81 -4.02 3.17 18.16
CA GLU A 81 -3.19 3.34 19.35
C GLU A 81 -2.30 2.12 19.61
N MET A 82 -2.87 0.93 19.46
CA MET A 82 -2.13 -0.33 19.60
C MET A 82 -1.11 -0.51 18.47
N THR A 83 -1.51 -0.18 17.26
CA THR A 83 -0.60 -0.22 16.09
C THR A 83 0.59 0.73 16.27
N ARG A 84 0.36 1.96 16.75
CA ARG A 84 1.43 2.95 16.99
C ARG A 84 2.51 2.44 17.94
N ARG A 85 2.16 1.61 18.93
CA ARG A 85 3.12 1.02 19.88
C ARG A 85 4.05 -0.01 19.24
N VAL A 86 3.70 -0.51 18.06
CA VAL A 86 4.47 -1.52 17.33
C VAL A 86 5.32 -0.89 16.24
N LEU A 87 4.87 0.24 15.67
CA LEU A 87 5.55 0.89 14.56
C LEU A 87 6.87 1.56 14.99
N ASP A 88 7.93 1.34 14.22
CA ASP A 88 9.18 2.08 14.30
C ASP A 88 9.09 3.42 13.55
N ARG A 89 8.35 3.43 12.43
CA ARG A 89 8.17 4.60 11.56
C ARG A 89 6.78 4.59 10.94
N GLU A 90 6.09 5.72 10.96
CA GLU A 90 4.82 5.89 10.27
C GLU A 90 5.02 6.26 8.78
N ILE A 91 4.08 5.85 7.93
CA ILE A 91 3.98 6.25 6.52
C ILE A 91 2.63 6.98 6.35
N PRO A 92 2.55 8.27 6.73
CA PRO A 92 1.29 9.00 6.78
C PRO A 92 0.58 9.09 5.42
N GLY A 93 1.34 9.17 4.33
CA GLY A 93 0.78 9.24 2.97
C GLY A 93 -0.11 8.05 2.58
N ILE A 94 0.15 6.85 3.11
CA ILE A 94 -0.75 5.71 2.90
C ILE A 94 -2.09 5.96 3.60
N ALA A 95 -2.06 6.31 4.89
CA ALA A 95 -3.28 6.54 5.68
C ALA A 95 -4.11 7.72 5.13
N GLU A 96 -3.47 8.77 4.64
CA GLU A 96 -4.10 9.90 3.96
C GLU A 96 -4.79 9.48 2.67
N SER A 97 -4.09 8.71 1.84
CA SER A 97 -4.63 8.18 0.58
C SER A 97 -5.82 7.24 0.80
N LEU A 98 -5.79 6.42 1.86
CA LEU A 98 -6.90 5.55 2.24
C LEU A 98 -8.16 6.37 2.58
N ARG A 99 -8.02 7.43 3.39
CA ARG A 99 -9.13 8.33 3.73
C ARG A 99 -9.66 9.08 2.51
N ALA A 100 -8.76 9.60 1.67
CA ALA A 100 -9.13 10.31 0.45
C ALA A 100 -9.88 9.40 -0.54
N ALA A 101 -9.40 8.18 -0.75
CA ALA A 101 -10.04 7.22 -1.64
C ALA A 101 -11.45 6.84 -1.17
N GLY A 102 -11.64 6.59 0.14
CA GLY A 102 -12.96 6.30 0.70
C GLY A 102 -13.93 7.47 0.54
N ALA A 103 -13.47 8.70 0.75
CA ALA A 103 -14.29 9.90 0.54
C ALA A 103 -14.66 10.06 -0.95
N ALA A 104 -13.72 9.85 -1.87
CA ALA A 104 -13.95 9.91 -3.30
C ALA A 104 -14.89 8.79 -3.80
N ALA A 105 -14.89 7.63 -3.14
CA ALA A 105 -15.83 6.53 -3.40
C ALA A 105 -17.27 6.80 -2.87
N GLY A 106 -17.55 7.99 -2.37
CA GLY A 106 -18.87 8.39 -1.91
C GLY A 106 -19.14 8.08 -0.43
N VAL A 107 -18.11 7.85 0.37
CA VAL A 107 -18.20 7.65 1.82
C VAL A 107 -17.54 8.83 2.56
N PRO A 108 -18.23 9.97 2.75
CA PRO A 108 -17.62 11.16 3.37
C PRO A 108 -17.04 10.88 4.76
N SER A 109 -17.65 9.96 5.53
CA SER A 109 -17.18 9.57 6.86
C SER A 109 -15.84 8.80 6.84
N ALA A 110 -15.31 8.42 5.69
CA ALA A 110 -13.99 7.80 5.57
C ALA A 110 -12.86 8.69 6.14
N ILE A 111 -13.03 10.02 6.08
CA ILE A 111 -12.07 10.98 6.67
C ILE A 111 -11.95 10.88 8.19
N LEU A 112 -12.93 10.27 8.87
CA LEU A 112 -12.93 10.07 10.31
C LEU A 112 -12.09 8.83 10.73
N SER A 113 -11.64 8.02 9.78
CA SER A 113 -10.77 6.89 10.09
C SER A 113 -9.45 7.39 10.68
N ARG A 114 -9.09 6.86 11.85
CA ARG A 114 -7.83 7.13 12.54
C ARG A 114 -6.74 6.10 12.21
N GLY A 115 -7.04 5.19 11.25
CA GLY A 115 -6.11 4.15 10.83
C GLY A 115 -4.74 4.68 10.44
N LEU A 116 -3.72 3.90 10.76
CA LEU A 116 -2.30 4.16 10.52
C LEU A 116 -1.74 3.24 9.44
N ALA A 117 -0.61 3.64 8.89
CA ALA A 117 0.29 2.78 8.14
C ALA A 117 1.73 3.09 8.52
N GLY A 118 2.58 2.08 8.56
CA GLY A 118 3.97 2.25 8.93
C GLY A 118 4.79 0.97 8.83
N ILE A 119 6.00 1.04 9.31
CA ILE A 119 6.96 -0.06 9.28
C ILE A 119 7.29 -0.46 10.71
N ALA A 120 7.24 -1.75 10.99
CA ALA A 120 7.73 -2.38 12.20
C ALA A 120 8.81 -3.40 11.82
N SER A 121 10.07 -3.11 12.12
CA SER A 121 11.23 -3.87 11.66
C SER A 121 11.26 -4.02 10.12
N ARG A 122 10.84 -5.16 9.60
CA ARG A 122 10.75 -5.44 8.16
C ARG A 122 9.32 -5.68 7.67
N THR A 123 8.34 -5.40 8.50
CA THR A 123 6.92 -5.63 8.23
C THR A 123 6.23 -4.30 7.90
N LEU A 124 5.55 -4.22 6.76
CA LEU A 124 4.59 -3.16 6.47
C LEU A 124 3.31 -3.44 7.25
N VAL A 125 2.89 -2.51 8.09
CA VAL A 125 1.64 -2.61 8.86
C VAL A 125 0.67 -1.56 8.36
N VAL A 126 -0.59 -1.96 8.09
CA VAL A 126 -1.64 -1.04 7.60
C VAL A 126 -2.97 -1.33 8.29
N ASN A 127 -3.65 -0.29 8.78
CA ASN A 127 -5.00 -0.40 9.30
C ASN A 127 -6.02 0.05 8.25
N LEU A 128 -6.98 -0.82 7.94
CA LEU A 128 -8.11 -0.54 7.06
C LEU A 128 -9.41 -0.38 7.85
N PRO A 129 -10.42 0.30 7.29
CA PRO A 129 -11.76 0.38 7.86
C PRO A 129 -12.38 -1.02 8.02
N GLY A 130 -13.32 -1.16 8.97
CA GLY A 130 -13.94 -2.44 9.29
C GLY A 130 -15.03 -2.93 8.33
N SER A 131 -15.45 -2.13 7.35
CA SER A 131 -16.45 -2.54 6.36
C SER A 131 -15.81 -3.22 5.15
N SER A 132 -16.49 -4.20 4.55
CA SER A 132 -16.02 -4.85 3.32
C SER A 132 -15.84 -3.86 2.16
N GLY A 133 -16.64 -2.78 2.11
CA GLY A 133 -16.46 -1.68 1.14
C GLY A 133 -15.14 -0.94 1.42
N GLY A 134 -14.92 -0.51 2.65
CA GLY A 134 -13.68 0.17 3.05
C GLY A 134 -12.43 -0.69 2.85
N VAL A 135 -12.52 -2.02 3.01
CA VAL A 135 -11.43 -2.95 2.66
C VAL A 135 -11.14 -2.92 1.17
N ARG A 136 -12.17 -2.96 0.30
CA ARG A 136 -11.98 -2.89 -1.16
C ARG A 136 -11.35 -1.58 -1.58
N ASP A 137 -11.87 -0.45 -1.09
CA ASP A 137 -11.35 0.89 -1.40
C ASP A 137 -9.89 1.03 -0.92
N GLY A 138 -9.61 0.56 0.29
CA GLY A 138 -8.26 0.58 0.84
C GLY A 138 -7.28 -0.30 0.07
N MET A 139 -7.68 -1.49 -0.33
CA MET A 139 -6.84 -2.38 -1.13
C MET A 139 -6.62 -1.87 -2.56
N ASN A 140 -7.54 -1.09 -3.13
CA ASN A 140 -7.32 -0.40 -4.40
C ASN A 140 -6.17 0.62 -4.30
N VAL A 141 -5.99 1.26 -3.14
CA VAL A 141 -4.85 2.16 -2.86
C VAL A 141 -3.56 1.36 -2.63
N LEU A 142 -3.63 0.27 -1.87
CA LEU A 142 -2.44 -0.50 -1.48
C LEU A 142 -1.88 -1.35 -2.62
N ARG A 143 -2.73 -1.99 -3.42
CA ARG A 143 -2.32 -2.95 -4.45
C ARG A 143 -1.22 -2.43 -5.40
N PRO A 144 -1.28 -1.20 -5.94
CA PRO A 144 -0.25 -0.70 -6.86
C PRO A 144 1.10 -0.44 -6.21
N ILE A 145 1.16 -0.29 -4.88
CA ILE A 145 2.38 0.08 -4.16
C ILE A 145 2.93 -1.05 -3.27
N LEU A 146 2.15 -2.10 -2.99
CA LEU A 146 2.44 -3.08 -1.95
C LEU A 146 3.75 -3.84 -2.21
N VAL A 147 3.92 -4.39 -3.41
CA VAL A 147 5.13 -5.14 -3.78
C VAL A 147 6.36 -4.22 -3.72
N HIS A 148 6.24 -3.00 -4.24
CA HIS A 148 7.32 -2.02 -4.21
C HIS A 148 7.70 -1.60 -2.77
N ALA A 149 6.70 -1.38 -1.91
CA ALA A 149 6.94 -1.02 -0.51
C ALA A 149 7.69 -2.15 0.23
N VAL A 150 7.28 -3.41 0.02
CA VAL A 150 7.95 -4.57 0.61
C VAL A 150 9.39 -4.69 0.10
N ASP A 151 9.63 -4.48 -1.19
CA ASP A 151 10.96 -4.52 -1.78
C ASP A 151 11.88 -3.46 -1.17
N GLN A 152 11.40 -2.22 -1.04
CA GLN A 152 12.14 -1.15 -0.37
C GLN A 152 12.45 -1.47 1.10
N ILE A 153 11.48 -2.01 1.85
CA ILE A 153 11.67 -2.38 3.26
C ILE A 153 12.74 -3.47 3.40
N ARG A 154 12.84 -4.37 2.43
CA ARG A 154 13.87 -5.41 2.37
C ARG A 154 15.25 -4.88 1.98
N GLY A 155 15.38 -3.61 1.60
CA GLY A 155 16.63 -2.98 1.16
C GLY A 155 16.84 -3.03 -0.34
N GLY A 156 15.79 -3.27 -1.13
CA GLY A 156 15.84 -3.15 -2.58
C GLY A 156 16.20 -1.73 -3.01
N ASP A 157 17.14 -1.58 -3.93
CA ASP A 157 17.55 -0.29 -4.48
C ASP A 157 16.56 0.15 -5.56
N HIS A 158 16.37 1.48 -5.67
CA HIS A 158 15.60 2.06 -6.77
C HIS A 158 16.37 1.84 -8.09
N VAL A 159 16.04 0.80 -8.84
CA VAL A 159 16.44 0.74 -10.24
C VAL A 159 15.72 1.89 -10.94
N ARG A 160 16.48 2.96 -11.25
CA ARG A 160 15.95 4.08 -12.02
C ARG A 160 15.44 3.57 -13.35
N ALA A 161 14.14 3.75 -13.61
CA ALA A 161 13.53 3.43 -14.90
C ALA A 161 14.16 4.22 -16.08
N ASP A 162 14.98 5.23 -15.77
CA ASP A 162 15.63 6.11 -16.74
C ASP A 162 16.80 5.45 -17.50
N ALA A 163 17.30 4.29 -17.06
CA ALA A 163 18.41 3.61 -17.73
C ALA A 163 18.01 2.87 -19.04
N ALA A 164 16.73 2.71 -19.31
CA ALA A 164 16.24 2.02 -20.51
C ALA A 164 16.05 2.93 -21.73
N GLN A 165 16.04 4.25 -21.57
CA GLN A 165 15.86 5.21 -22.69
C GLN A 165 17.15 5.87 -23.20
N ALA A 166 18.30 5.60 -22.59
CA ALA A 166 19.58 6.25 -22.93
C ALA A 166 20.46 5.45 -23.91
N LYS A 167 19.91 4.50 -24.67
CA LYS A 167 20.67 3.75 -25.70
C LYS A 167 20.01 3.82 -27.08
N SER A 168 19.99 5.03 -27.66
CA SER A 168 19.93 5.21 -29.10
C SER A 168 21.10 6.11 -29.49
N PRO A 169 22.09 5.63 -30.24
CA PRO A 169 23.17 6.49 -30.73
C PRO A 169 22.61 7.49 -31.74
N PRO A 170 23.14 8.71 -31.81
CA PRO A 170 22.72 9.68 -32.83
C PRO A 170 23.11 9.15 -34.21
N THR A 171 22.11 9.08 -35.07
CA THR A 171 22.31 8.80 -36.52
C THR A 171 23.15 9.91 -37.10
N SER A 172 24.35 9.56 -37.53
CA SER A 172 25.26 10.40 -38.30
C SER A 172 24.54 10.81 -39.60
N GLN A 173 24.23 12.10 -39.74
CA GLN A 173 23.92 12.69 -41.03
C GLN A 173 25.20 12.89 -41.78
N GLU A 174 25.32 12.21 -42.90
CA GLU A 174 26.37 12.39 -43.93
C GLU A 174 26.25 13.79 -44.52
N THR A 175 27.35 14.52 -44.43
CA THR A 175 27.64 15.72 -45.19
C THR A 175 27.90 15.32 -46.65
N GLY A 176 26.95 15.62 -47.52
CA GLY A 176 27.16 15.67 -48.95
C GLY A 176 27.55 17.10 -49.37
N ALA A 177 28.79 17.28 -49.72
CA ALA A 177 29.27 18.42 -50.43
C ALA A 177 29.01 18.17 -51.94
N ASP A 178 28.52 19.21 -52.63
CA ASP A 178 28.93 19.49 -54.04
C ASP A 178 28.46 20.93 -54.38
N THR A 179 29.44 21.74 -54.54
CA THR A 179 29.99 22.45 -55.71
C THR A 179 28.96 23.05 -56.67
N ASP A 180 29.04 24.31 -56.79
CA ASP A 180 29.56 25.10 -57.91
C ASP A 180 28.53 25.79 -58.80
N THR A 181 28.95 26.96 -59.25
CA THR A 181 28.67 27.76 -60.44
C THR A 181 27.46 28.74 -60.32
N ASP A 182 27.77 29.98 -60.11
CA ASP A 182 28.16 31.08 -61.03
C ASP A 182 27.02 31.73 -61.81
N GLN A 183 27.15 33.01 -61.94
CA GLN A 183 26.60 33.98 -62.87
C GLN A 183 25.30 34.75 -62.51
N THR A 184 25.54 35.92 -62.05
CA THR A 184 25.52 37.20 -62.78
C THR A 184 24.16 37.81 -63.18
N VAL A 185 24.03 39.09 -62.85
CA VAL A 185 23.42 40.22 -63.60
C VAL A 185 21.90 40.28 -63.58
N ASP A 186 21.23 41.29 -63.38
CA ASP A 186 21.32 42.74 -63.52
C ASP A 186 19.92 43.35 -63.22
N ILE A 187 19.96 44.53 -62.71
CA ILE A 187 19.10 45.71 -63.02
C ILE A 187 17.57 45.53 -63.08
N THR A 188 16.83 46.10 -62.21
CA THR A 188 16.14 47.43 -62.23
C THR A 188 15.47 47.68 -60.90
#